data_fa44c2bd72819f54b55a30153f4f3625
#
_entry.id   fa44c2bd72819f54b55a30153f4f3625
#
_cell.length_a   1.000
_cell.length_b   1.000
_cell.length_c   1.000
_cell.angle_alpha   90.00
_cell.angle_beta   90.00
_cell.angle_gamma   90.00
#
_symmetry.space_group_name_H-M   'P 1'
#
loop_
_entity.id
_entity.type
_entity.pdbx_description
1 polymer ?
#
loop_
_entity_poly.entity_id
_entity_poly.type
_entity_poly.pdbx_seq_one_letter_code
_entity_poly.pdbx_strand_id
1 'polypeptide(L)'
;VCVGEFGRSPQMGISTSGNGNSADGRDHWPYCYTGVVAGAGIKRGYVHGESDKTGSAPIENPVHPRELLASIYHSFGINPETIVYNHLNQPRELVKAQAVSELFA
;
A
#
# COMPACT_ATOMS: atom_id res chain seq x y z
N VAL A 1 -9.37 -6.86 -1.21
CA VAL A 1 -8.08 -6.35 -0.67
C VAL A 1 -7.93 -6.78 0.77
N CYS A 2 -6.79 -7.37 1.10
CA CYS A 2 -6.42 -7.71 2.46
C CYS A 2 -5.05 -7.10 2.76
N VAL A 3 -5.03 -6.08 3.62
CA VAL A 3 -3.82 -5.33 3.93
C VAL A 3 -3.95 -4.73 5.33
N GLY A 4 -2.83 -4.68 6.06
CA GLY A 4 -2.75 -3.91 7.30
C GLY A 4 -2.46 -2.45 7.01
N GLU A 5 -2.68 -1.59 8.00
CA GLU A 5 -2.43 -0.15 7.89
C GLU A 5 -0.92 0.17 7.79
N PHE A 6 -0.08 -0.69 8.34
CA PHE A 6 1.38 -0.61 8.28
C PHE A 6 1.98 -2.00 8.55
N GLY A 7 3.28 -2.12 8.38
CA GLY A 7 4.02 -3.33 8.71
C GLY A 7 4.50 -3.36 10.16
N ARG A 8 5.36 -4.32 10.44
CA ARG A 8 6.00 -4.48 11.76
C ARG A 8 7.51 -4.37 11.61
N SER A 9 8.16 -3.81 12.64
CA SER A 9 9.59 -3.58 12.62
C SER A 9 10.37 -4.87 12.34
N PRO A 10 11.40 -4.80 11.49
CA PRO A 10 12.21 -5.98 11.14
C PRO A 10 13.02 -6.51 12.33
N GLN A 11 13.25 -5.68 13.32
CA GLN A 11 13.96 -6.02 14.55
C GLN A 11 13.01 -6.03 15.74
N MET A 12 13.08 -7.08 16.56
CA MET A 12 12.31 -7.15 17.81
C MET A 12 12.92 -6.24 18.87
N GLY A 13 12.08 -5.80 19.81
CA GLY A 13 12.50 -5.08 21.01
C GLY A 13 12.79 -3.60 20.83
N ILE A 14 12.70 -3.07 19.61
CA ILE A 14 12.90 -1.63 19.34
C ILE A 14 11.56 -0.89 19.34
N SER A 15 11.57 0.37 19.77
CA SER A 15 10.43 1.26 19.69
C SER A 15 10.59 2.17 18.48
N THR A 16 9.63 2.14 17.56
CA THR A 16 9.62 2.95 16.34
C THR A 16 8.48 3.98 16.31
N SER A 17 7.45 3.77 17.15
CA SER A 17 6.27 4.65 17.19
C SER A 17 6.28 5.61 18.39
N GLY A 18 7.22 5.46 19.33
CA GLY A 18 7.26 6.23 20.57
C GLY A 18 6.33 5.73 21.66
N ASN A 19 5.57 4.67 21.42
CA ASN A 19 4.63 4.11 22.39
C ASN A 19 5.25 3.03 23.29
N GLY A 20 6.53 2.72 23.08
CA GLY A 20 7.19 1.63 23.74
C GLY A 20 6.87 0.28 23.13
N ASN A 21 7.72 -0.70 23.41
CA ASN A 21 7.57 -2.05 22.89
C ASN A 21 8.25 -3.04 23.84
N SER A 22 7.71 -4.26 23.97
CA SER A 22 8.34 -5.31 24.74
C SER A 22 9.57 -5.89 24.03
N ALA A 23 10.46 -6.54 24.78
CA ALA A 23 11.69 -7.11 24.22
C ALA A 23 11.44 -8.17 23.13
N ASP A 24 10.28 -8.82 23.16
CA ASP A 24 9.84 -9.84 22.22
C ASP A 24 8.79 -9.32 21.20
N GLY A 25 8.52 -8.03 21.23
CA GLY A 25 7.54 -7.39 20.35
C GLY A 25 8.15 -6.75 19.13
N ARG A 26 7.30 -6.47 18.15
CA ARG A 26 7.64 -5.70 16.96
C ARG A 26 6.69 -4.50 16.89
N ASP A 27 7.27 -3.31 16.75
CA ASP A 27 6.52 -2.06 16.70
C ASP A 27 6.07 -1.74 15.26
N HIS A 28 5.40 -0.63 15.08
CA HIS A 28 4.90 -0.15 13.79
C HIS A 28 6.03 0.10 12.81
N TRP A 29 5.85 -0.29 11.54
CA TRP A 29 6.82 -0.09 10.48
C TRP A 29 6.14 0.21 9.15
N PRO A 30 5.99 1.49 8.79
CA PRO A 30 5.25 1.86 7.58
C PRO A 30 6.08 1.71 6.30
N TYR A 31 7.37 1.41 6.40
CA TYR A 31 8.28 1.45 5.26
C TYR A 31 8.26 0.19 4.39
N CYS A 32 7.74 -0.90 4.90
CA CYS A 32 7.64 -2.15 4.15
C CYS A 32 6.60 -3.07 4.75
N TYR A 33 5.63 -3.48 3.94
CA TYR A 33 4.63 -4.48 4.32
C TYR A 33 3.96 -5.05 3.08
N THR A 34 3.24 -6.16 3.25
CA THR A 34 2.63 -6.90 2.16
C THR A 34 1.11 -6.79 2.22
N GLY A 35 0.49 -6.66 1.06
CA GLY A 35 -0.96 -6.78 0.89
C GLY A 35 -1.30 -7.90 -0.08
N VAL A 36 -2.54 -8.34 -0.04
CA VAL A 36 -3.09 -9.34 -0.96
C VAL A 36 -4.31 -8.76 -1.64
N VAL A 37 -4.39 -8.94 -2.96
CA VAL A 37 -5.53 -8.52 -3.77
C VAL A 37 -6.03 -9.69 -4.60
N ALA A 38 -7.35 -9.76 -4.83
CA ALA A 38 -7.96 -10.80 -5.63
C ALA A 38 -9.27 -10.31 -6.26
N GLY A 39 -9.64 -10.90 -7.38
CA GLY A 39 -10.87 -10.57 -8.11
C GLY A 39 -10.67 -9.43 -9.12
N ALA A 40 -11.76 -8.93 -9.69
CA ALA A 40 -11.80 -7.73 -10.54
C ALA A 40 -10.72 -7.66 -11.65
N GLY A 41 -10.38 -8.80 -12.27
CA GLY A 41 -9.36 -8.84 -13.32
C GLY A 41 -7.93 -8.88 -12.83
N ILE A 42 -7.70 -9.03 -11.53
CA ILE A 42 -6.36 -9.19 -10.97
C ILE A 42 -5.74 -10.52 -11.45
N LYS A 43 -4.46 -10.49 -11.79
CA LYS A 43 -3.69 -11.68 -12.15
C LYS A 43 -3.65 -12.68 -11.01
N ARG A 44 -3.93 -13.94 -11.32
CA ARG A 44 -3.87 -15.02 -10.34
C ARG A 44 -2.43 -15.49 -10.16
N GLY A 45 -2.04 -15.77 -8.91
CA GLY A 45 -0.72 -16.31 -8.59
C GLY A 45 0.44 -15.37 -8.92
N TYR A 46 0.18 -14.09 -9.12
CA TYR A 46 1.19 -13.08 -9.43
C TYR A 46 1.71 -12.45 -8.14
N VAL A 47 3.02 -12.29 -8.06
CA VAL A 47 3.68 -11.57 -6.97
C VAL A 47 4.30 -10.30 -7.56
N HIS A 48 3.95 -9.16 -6.98
CA HIS A 48 4.44 -7.85 -7.40
C HIS A 48 5.36 -7.26 -6.34
N GLY A 49 6.61 -7.04 -6.73
CA GLY A 49 7.60 -6.45 -5.86
C GLY A 49 8.26 -7.43 -4.90
N GLU A 50 9.30 -6.97 -4.27
CA GLU A 50 10.11 -7.75 -3.33
C GLU A 50 10.70 -6.82 -2.28
N SER A 51 10.77 -7.29 -1.04
CA SER A 51 11.49 -6.62 0.04
C SER A 51 12.94 -7.05 0.10
N ASP A 52 13.74 -6.30 0.86
CA ASP A 52 15.07 -6.76 1.25
C ASP A 52 14.98 -7.99 2.18
N LYS A 53 16.12 -8.56 2.54
CA LYS A 53 16.20 -9.80 3.32
C LYS A 53 15.56 -9.72 4.70
N THR A 54 15.43 -8.53 5.25
CA THR A 54 14.88 -8.32 6.60
C THR A 54 13.46 -7.80 6.61
N GLY A 55 12.90 -7.46 5.42
CA GLY A 55 11.60 -6.82 5.34
C GLY A 55 11.60 -5.38 5.80
N SER A 56 12.74 -4.71 5.72
CA SER A 56 12.91 -3.31 6.16
C SER A 56 12.43 -2.33 5.11
N ALA A 57 12.68 -2.62 3.83
CA ALA A 57 12.34 -1.75 2.71
C ALA A 57 12.07 -2.57 1.45
N PRO A 58 11.21 -2.08 0.55
CA PRO A 58 11.06 -2.69 -0.77
C PRO A 58 12.29 -2.39 -1.62
N ILE A 59 12.78 -3.39 -2.35
CA ILE A 59 13.92 -3.25 -3.27
C ILE A 59 13.52 -3.40 -4.72
N GLU A 60 12.33 -3.92 -5.00
CA GLU A 60 11.81 -4.09 -6.35
C GLU A 60 10.34 -3.72 -6.40
N ASN A 61 9.95 -2.96 -7.42
CA ASN A 61 8.57 -2.53 -7.69
C ASN A 61 7.82 -2.07 -6.44
N PRO A 62 8.31 -1.05 -5.72
CA PRO A 62 7.62 -0.55 -4.54
C PRO A 62 6.24 0.00 -4.92
N VAL A 63 5.27 -0.20 -4.04
CA VAL A 63 3.91 0.32 -4.21
C VAL A 63 3.57 1.22 -3.05
N HIS A 64 3.26 2.48 -3.34
CA HIS A 64 2.75 3.39 -2.32
C HIS A 64 1.26 3.07 -2.04
N PRO A 65 0.77 3.24 -0.81
CA PRO A 65 -0.65 3.03 -0.48
C PRO A 65 -1.62 3.76 -1.41
N ARG A 66 -1.26 4.94 -1.91
CA ARG A 66 -2.06 5.68 -2.88
C ARG A 66 -2.20 4.95 -4.22
N GLU A 67 -1.18 4.23 -4.64
CA GLU A 67 -1.23 3.43 -5.88
C GLU A 67 -2.15 2.22 -5.71
N LEU A 68 -2.18 1.62 -4.52
CA LEU A 68 -3.15 0.58 -4.21
C LEU A 68 -4.58 1.13 -4.27
N LEU A 69 -4.82 2.29 -3.67
CA LEU A 69 -6.13 2.95 -3.73
C LEU A 69 -6.52 3.29 -5.17
N ALA A 70 -5.61 3.82 -5.96
CA ALA A 70 -5.84 4.08 -7.38
C ALA A 70 -6.18 2.79 -8.15
N SER A 71 -5.53 1.69 -7.80
CA SER A 71 -5.82 0.36 -8.39
C SER A 71 -7.21 -0.14 -8.03
N ILE A 72 -7.69 0.14 -6.83
CA ILE A 72 -9.06 -0.18 -6.41
C ILE A 72 -10.06 0.60 -7.26
N TYR A 73 -9.89 1.91 -7.43
CA TYR A 73 -10.75 2.71 -8.30
C TYR A 73 -10.71 2.20 -9.74
N HIS A 74 -9.53 1.89 -10.24
CA HIS A 74 -9.38 1.33 -11.59
C HIS A 74 -10.17 0.03 -11.76
N SER A 75 -10.20 -0.84 -10.76
CA SER A 75 -10.95 -2.09 -10.80
C SER A 75 -12.46 -1.89 -10.90
N PHE A 76 -12.97 -0.75 -10.46
CA PHE A 76 -14.37 -0.34 -10.62
C PHE A 76 -14.64 0.41 -11.93
N GLY A 77 -13.64 0.60 -12.78
CA GLY A 77 -13.77 1.37 -14.01
C GLY A 77 -13.76 2.89 -13.79
N ILE A 78 -13.30 3.35 -12.63
CA ILE A 78 -13.23 4.76 -12.27
C ILE A 78 -11.79 5.24 -12.43
N ASN A 79 -11.60 6.29 -13.23
CA ASN A 79 -10.29 6.91 -13.38
C ASN A 79 -9.91 7.62 -12.06
N PRO A 80 -8.79 7.25 -11.42
CA PRO A 80 -8.35 7.90 -10.19
C PRO A 80 -8.04 9.39 -10.34
N GLU A 81 -7.75 9.85 -11.56
CA GLU A 81 -7.51 11.27 -11.87
C GLU A 81 -8.80 12.08 -12.01
N THR A 82 -9.97 11.47 -11.85
CA THR A 82 -11.26 12.16 -11.91
C THR A 82 -11.30 13.33 -10.93
N ILE A 83 -11.69 14.50 -11.43
CA ILE A 83 -11.77 15.71 -10.61
C ILE A 83 -13.10 15.76 -9.88
N VAL A 84 -13.03 15.96 -8.59
CA VAL A 84 -14.17 16.27 -7.72
C VAL A 84 -13.91 17.58 -7.00
N TYR A 85 -14.96 18.22 -6.54
CA TYR A 85 -14.86 19.52 -5.86
C TYR A 85 -15.20 19.35 -4.38
N ASN A 86 -14.35 19.92 -3.52
CA ASN A 86 -14.60 19.92 -2.08
C ASN A 86 -15.64 20.99 -1.68
N HIS A 87 -15.92 21.12 -0.39
CA HIS A 87 -16.88 22.09 0.12
C HIS A 87 -16.49 23.56 -0.13
N LEU A 88 -15.22 23.83 -0.42
CA LEU A 88 -14.72 25.15 -0.82
C LEU A 88 -14.70 25.34 -2.35
N ASN A 89 -15.34 24.42 -3.11
CA ASN A 89 -15.35 24.42 -4.57
C ASN A 89 -13.95 24.35 -5.20
N GLN A 90 -13.00 23.73 -4.51
CA GLN A 90 -11.64 23.50 -5.01
C GLN A 90 -11.57 22.17 -5.73
N PRO A 91 -10.94 22.10 -6.92
CA PRO A 91 -10.76 20.84 -7.64
C PRO A 91 -9.80 19.92 -6.90
N ARG A 92 -10.15 18.65 -6.85
CA ARG A 92 -9.32 17.59 -6.26
C ARG A 92 -9.42 16.35 -7.14
N GLU A 93 -8.28 15.70 -7.38
CA GLU A 93 -8.29 14.35 -7.92
C GLU A 93 -8.80 13.37 -6.86
N LEU A 94 -9.49 12.32 -7.26
CA LEU A 94 -9.89 11.24 -6.35
C LEU A 94 -8.67 10.67 -5.65
N VAL A 95 -7.63 10.34 -6.42
CA VAL A 95 -6.34 9.86 -5.91
C VAL A 95 -5.22 10.46 -6.75
N LYS A 96 -4.23 11.06 -6.11
CA LYS A 96 -3.01 11.54 -6.78
C LYS A 96 -2.02 10.40 -6.97
N ALA A 97 -2.39 9.40 -7.72
CA ALA A 97 -1.55 8.27 -8.08
C ALA A 97 -2.15 7.54 -9.28
N GLN A 98 -1.35 6.70 -9.89
CA GLN A 98 -1.79 5.82 -10.97
C GLN A 98 -1.99 4.41 -10.44
N ALA A 99 -2.91 3.67 -11.05
CA ALA A 99 -3.11 2.26 -10.75
C ALA A 99 -1.85 1.46 -11.11
N VAL A 100 -1.58 0.41 -10.35
CA VAL A 100 -0.50 -0.54 -10.63
C VAL A 100 -0.98 -1.48 -11.74
N SER A 101 -0.71 -1.11 -12.99
CA SER A 101 -1.23 -1.81 -14.17
C SER A 101 -0.79 -3.27 -14.25
N GLU A 102 0.38 -3.58 -13.71
CA GLU A 102 0.95 -4.93 -13.70
C GLU A 102 0.13 -5.94 -12.87
N LEU A 103 -0.71 -5.46 -11.95
CA LEU A 103 -1.60 -6.32 -11.18
C LEU A 103 -2.74 -6.89 -12.00
N PHE A 104 -3.08 -6.26 -13.12
CA PHE A 104 -4.24 -6.63 -13.94
C PHE A 104 -3.84 -7.50 -15.12
N ALA A 105 -4.70 -8.46 -15.41
CA ALA A 105 -4.53 -9.36 -16.53
C ALA A 105 -4.71 -8.67 -17.89
#